data_abad99287498b006484016d5ee1f5649
#
_entry.id   abad99287498b006484016d5ee1f5649
#
_cell.length_a   1.000
_cell.length_b   1.000
_cell.length_c   1.000
_cell.angle_alpha   90.00
_cell.angle_beta   90.00
_cell.angle_gamma   90.00
#
_symmetry.space_group_name_H-M   'P 1'
#
loop_
_entity.id
_entity.type
_entity.pdbx_description
1 polymer ?
#
loop_
_entity_poly.entity_id
_entity_poly.type
_entity_poly.pdbx_seq_one_letter_code
_entity_poly.pdbx_strand_id
1 'polypeptide(L)'
;AAGYVKGLNILNGVDLVLNSGEIVSIIGPNGAGKSTLLKAIVGIIKINAGRFYLNGSDKTNTPTYKIIHEGLGYVPQVNNVFPSLSLQENLEMGNRKKMKKNFDDVYELFPILKKRNNEKAGNLSGGQRQMLALGRALISKPEILLLDEPSAGLSPGAVDEVFESIVEINKSGVSILIVEQNARRSLEISNRGYVLDQGRNAYSGLGKELLNDEKVVELYLGK
;
A
#
# COMPACT_ATOMS: atom_id res chain seq x y z
N ALA A 1 18.59 -1.97 -7.07
CA ALA A 1 18.93 -3.14 -6.22
C ALA A 1 18.79 -2.77 -4.75
N ALA A 2 18.18 -3.64 -3.95
CA ALA A 2 18.01 -3.44 -2.51
C ALA A 2 17.89 -4.79 -1.76
N GLY A 3 18.23 -4.79 -0.47
CA GLY A 3 18.14 -5.99 0.36
C GLY A 3 18.39 -5.68 1.84
N TYR A 4 18.06 -6.64 2.72
CA TYR A 4 18.17 -6.49 4.17
C TYR A 4 19.61 -6.62 4.70
N VAL A 5 20.47 -7.32 3.97
CA VAL A 5 21.86 -7.59 4.34
C VAL A 5 22.77 -7.00 3.28
N LYS A 6 23.86 -6.36 3.72
CA LYS A 6 24.86 -5.79 2.81
C LYS A 6 25.43 -6.89 1.91
N GLY A 7 25.39 -6.68 0.60
CA GLY A 7 25.86 -7.63 -0.41
C GLY A 7 24.84 -8.69 -0.84
N LEU A 8 23.68 -8.81 -0.17
CA LEU A 8 22.60 -9.72 -0.55
C LEU A 8 21.37 -8.91 -0.99
N ASN A 9 21.21 -8.77 -2.30
CA ASN A 9 20.07 -8.07 -2.86
C ASN A 9 18.89 -9.03 -3.06
N ILE A 10 17.69 -8.59 -2.64
CA ILE A 10 16.42 -9.23 -2.99
C ILE A 10 15.89 -8.62 -4.27
N LEU A 11 16.05 -7.30 -4.43
CA LEU A 11 15.70 -6.59 -5.67
C LEU A 11 16.94 -6.44 -6.54
N ASN A 12 16.86 -6.90 -7.77
CA ASN A 12 17.97 -6.98 -8.72
C ASN A 12 17.73 -6.24 -10.05
N GLY A 13 16.73 -5.38 -10.10
CA GLY A 13 16.34 -4.61 -11.28
C GLY A 13 14.83 -4.50 -11.35
N VAL A 14 14.30 -3.51 -10.64
CA VAL A 14 12.87 -3.18 -10.66
C VAL A 14 12.75 -1.75 -11.13
N ASP A 15 12.05 -1.58 -12.24
CA ASP A 15 11.69 -0.29 -12.80
C ASP A 15 10.18 -0.14 -12.75
N LEU A 16 9.68 0.90 -12.11
CA LEU A 16 8.26 1.19 -12.04
C LEU A 16 8.01 2.70 -12.08
N VAL A 17 6.84 3.06 -12.54
CA VAL A 17 6.34 4.42 -12.54
C VAL A 17 4.92 4.40 -11.96
N LEU A 18 4.63 5.34 -11.07
CA LEU A 18 3.30 5.66 -10.58
C LEU A 18 3.01 7.11 -10.98
N ASN A 19 2.01 7.32 -11.84
CA ASN A 19 1.57 8.66 -12.20
C ASN A 19 0.50 9.17 -11.21
N SER A 20 0.30 10.49 -11.21
CA SER A 20 -0.72 11.11 -10.36
C SER A 20 -2.11 10.54 -10.67
N GLY A 21 -2.84 10.18 -9.62
CA GLY A 21 -4.20 9.63 -9.71
C GLY A 21 -4.29 8.16 -10.18
N GLU A 22 -3.15 7.48 -10.43
CA GLU A 22 -3.17 6.06 -10.79
C GLU A 22 -3.28 5.13 -9.59
N ILE A 23 -3.91 3.97 -9.81
CA ILE A 23 -3.70 2.75 -9.01
C ILE A 23 -2.75 1.86 -9.81
N VAL A 24 -1.61 1.53 -9.23
CA VAL A 24 -0.63 0.59 -9.79
C VAL A 24 -0.50 -0.61 -8.87
N SER A 25 -0.67 -1.81 -9.43
CA SER A 25 -0.49 -3.06 -8.71
C SER A 25 0.86 -3.70 -8.97
N ILE A 26 1.44 -4.22 -7.91
CA ILE A 26 2.61 -5.11 -7.96
C ILE A 26 2.16 -6.48 -7.50
N ILE A 27 2.20 -7.44 -8.39
CA ILE A 27 1.83 -8.83 -8.15
C ILE A 27 3.03 -9.74 -8.34
N GLY A 28 2.93 -10.98 -7.95
CA GLY A 28 3.96 -12.00 -8.11
C GLY A 28 4.00 -12.98 -6.94
N PRO A 29 4.79 -14.06 -7.05
CA PRO A 29 4.85 -15.11 -6.05
C PRO A 29 5.41 -14.60 -4.70
N ASN A 30 5.22 -15.43 -3.66
CA ASN A 30 5.85 -15.16 -2.37
C ASN A 30 7.37 -15.18 -2.52
N GLY A 31 8.03 -14.22 -1.89
CA GLY A 31 9.49 -14.06 -2.02
C GLY A 31 9.96 -13.30 -3.25
N ALA A 32 9.08 -12.87 -4.16
CA ALA A 32 9.45 -12.09 -5.36
C ALA A 32 10.06 -10.70 -5.05
N GLY A 33 9.98 -10.24 -3.81
CA GLY A 33 10.55 -8.94 -3.40
C GLY A 33 9.53 -7.81 -3.30
N LYS A 34 8.22 -8.09 -3.40
CA LYS A 34 7.15 -7.08 -3.40
C LYS A 34 7.20 -6.15 -2.17
N SER A 35 7.11 -6.70 -0.96
CA SER A 35 7.18 -5.90 0.28
C SER A 35 8.57 -5.25 0.48
N THR A 36 9.64 -5.89 -0.04
CA THR A 36 10.99 -5.30 -0.03
C THR A 36 11.03 -4.03 -0.86
N LEU A 37 10.33 -4.01 -1.99
CA LEU A 37 10.23 -2.82 -2.85
C LEU A 37 9.55 -1.65 -2.11
N LEU A 38 8.39 -1.89 -1.49
CA LEU A 38 7.72 -0.84 -0.70
C LEU A 38 8.61 -0.34 0.44
N LYS A 39 9.27 -1.25 1.17
CA LYS A 39 10.18 -0.89 2.26
C LYS A 39 11.41 -0.10 1.78
N ALA A 40 11.90 -0.37 0.57
CA ALA A 40 12.97 0.42 -0.05
C ALA A 40 12.48 1.83 -0.43
N ILE A 41 11.29 1.96 -1.00
CA ILE A 41 10.67 3.25 -1.34
C ILE A 41 10.47 4.10 -0.08
N VAL A 42 9.95 3.54 1.01
CA VAL A 42 9.74 4.29 2.26
C VAL A 42 11.02 4.50 3.08
N GLY A 43 12.18 4.03 2.62
CA GLY A 43 13.46 4.23 3.29
C GLY A 43 13.71 3.35 4.51
N ILE A 44 12.94 2.25 4.68
CA ILE A 44 13.19 1.22 5.72
C ILE A 44 14.37 0.33 5.32
N ILE A 45 14.50 0.05 4.02
CA ILE A 45 15.60 -0.74 3.46
C ILE A 45 16.42 0.14 2.54
N LYS A 46 17.75 0.00 2.62
CA LYS A 46 18.66 0.79 1.80
C LYS A 46 18.66 0.31 0.35
N ILE A 47 18.56 1.27 -0.58
CA ILE A 47 18.80 1.07 -1.99
C ILE A 47 20.31 1.05 -2.21
N ASN A 48 20.84 -0.08 -2.67
CA ASN A 48 22.28 -0.29 -2.92
C ASN A 48 22.69 0.19 -4.32
N ALA A 49 21.79 0.07 -5.31
CA ALA A 49 21.98 0.58 -6.66
C ALA A 49 20.63 0.93 -7.29
N GLY A 50 20.60 1.92 -8.19
CA GLY A 50 19.39 2.52 -8.74
C GLY A 50 18.98 3.77 -7.99
N ARG A 51 17.85 4.36 -8.38
CA ARG A 51 17.35 5.61 -7.83
C ARG A 51 15.85 5.56 -7.59
N PHE A 52 15.40 6.33 -6.61
CA PHE A 52 14.00 6.59 -6.34
C PHE A 52 13.72 8.08 -6.46
N TYR A 53 12.78 8.42 -7.31
CA TYR A 53 12.32 9.80 -7.51
C TYR A 53 10.90 9.97 -6.99
N LEU A 54 10.66 11.04 -6.26
CA LEU A 54 9.33 11.48 -5.83
C LEU A 54 9.12 12.91 -6.36
N ASN A 55 8.07 13.11 -7.17
CA ASN A 55 7.76 14.39 -7.78
C ASN A 55 8.98 15.02 -8.50
N GLY A 56 9.73 14.22 -9.26
CA GLY A 56 10.92 14.63 -10.00
C GLY A 56 12.20 14.85 -9.17
N SER A 57 12.10 14.77 -7.84
CA SER A 57 13.25 14.92 -6.93
C SER A 57 13.84 13.57 -6.55
N ASP A 58 15.17 13.44 -6.59
CA ASP A 58 15.86 12.23 -6.12
C ASP A 58 15.71 12.09 -4.60
N LYS A 59 15.05 11.04 -4.17
CA LYS A 59 14.78 10.68 -2.78
C LYS A 59 15.43 9.37 -2.37
N THR A 60 16.39 8.91 -3.15
CA THR A 60 17.12 7.67 -2.89
C THR A 60 17.70 7.68 -1.47
N ASN A 61 17.36 6.66 -0.69
CA ASN A 61 17.79 6.52 0.70
C ASN A 61 17.41 7.69 1.63
N THR A 62 16.38 8.45 1.29
CA THR A 62 15.83 9.45 2.21
C THR A 62 15.26 8.75 3.45
N PRO A 63 15.56 9.20 4.67
CA PRO A 63 15.01 8.60 5.89
C PRO A 63 13.48 8.58 5.89
N THR A 64 12.88 7.50 6.40
CA THR A 64 11.42 7.26 6.39
C THR A 64 10.62 8.46 6.92
N TYR A 65 11.06 9.08 8.02
CA TYR A 65 10.34 10.23 8.59
C TYR A 65 10.31 11.43 7.64
N LYS A 66 11.33 11.63 6.81
CA LYS A 66 11.36 12.71 5.81
C LYS A 66 10.44 12.39 4.63
N ILE A 67 10.56 11.17 4.06
CA ILE A 67 9.79 10.79 2.88
C ILE A 67 8.28 10.84 3.14
N ILE A 68 7.88 10.47 4.36
CA ILE A 68 6.48 10.54 4.78
C ILE A 68 6.00 12.00 4.91
N HIS A 69 6.86 12.94 5.32
CA HIS A 69 6.51 14.37 5.36
C HIS A 69 6.34 14.97 3.95
N GLU A 70 6.85 14.33 2.93
CA GLU A 70 6.72 14.76 1.54
C GLU A 70 5.47 14.20 0.85
N GLY A 71 4.47 13.74 1.61
CA GLY A 71 3.17 13.31 1.09
C GLY A 71 3.05 11.82 0.80
N LEU A 72 3.98 11.00 1.29
CA LEU A 72 3.90 9.55 1.12
C LEU A 72 3.28 8.88 2.35
N GLY A 73 2.19 8.14 2.19
CA GLY A 73 1.60 7.26 3.20
C GLY A 73 2.04 5.81 3.02
N TYR A 74 2.12 5.05 4.12
CA TYR A 74 2.44 3.62 4.07
C TYR A 74 1.60 2.83 5.06
N VAL A 75 0.95 1.78 4.57
CA VAL A 75 0.18 0.82 5.37
C VAL A 75 0.89 -0.54 5.26
N PRO A 76 1.57 -1.01 6.32
CA PRO A 76 2.22 -2.30 6.32
C PRO A 76 1.21 -3.45 6.45
N GLN A 77 1.58 -4.63 5.99
CA GLN A 77 0.77 -5.85 6.07
C GLN A 77 0.39 -6.23 7.51
N VAL A 78 1.34 -6.13 8.43
CA VAL A 78 1.18 -6.53 9.83
C VAL A 78 1.44 -5.36 10.77
N ASN A 79 0.92 -5.45 12.00
CA ASN A 79 1.07 -4.42 13.04
C ASN A 79 0.63 -3.02 12.57
N ASN A 80 -0.38 -2.99 11.71
CA ASN A 80 -0.89 -1.79 11.08
C ASN A 80 -1.85 -0.97 11.96
N VAL A 81 -2.20 -1.44 13.15
CA VAL A 81 -2.96 -0.71 14.17
C VAL A 81 -2.38 -0.96 15.58
N PHE A 82 -2.73 -0.11 16.54
CA PHE A 82 -2.40 -0.28 17.97
C PHE A 82 -3.58 -0.90 18.71
N PRO A 83 -3.57 -2.22 19.01
CA PRO A 83 -4.74 -2.93 19.53
C PRO A 83 -5.22 -2.42 20.90
N SER A 84 -4.32 -1.92 21.72
CA SER A 84 -4.61 -1.41 23.07
C SER A 84 -5.22 -0.01 23.08
N LEU A 85 -5.08 0.74 21.97
CA LEU A 85 -5.64 2.08 21.82
C LEU A 85 -7.06 2.02 21.26
N SER A 86 -7.85 3.06 21.54
CA SER A 86 -9.14 3.26 20.88
C SER A 86 -8.98 3.55 19.39
N LEU A 87 -10.09 3.48 18.64
CA LEU A 87 -10.07 3.84 17.22
C LEU A 87 -9.68 5.29 17.03
N GLN A 88 -10.23 6.18 17.87
CA GLN A 88 -9.88 7.60 17.82
C GLN A 88 -8.39 7.83 18.10
N GLU A 89 -7.85 7.22 19.16
CA GLU A 89 -6.42 7.35 19.47
C GLU A 89 -5.54 6.80 18.35
N ASN A 90 -5.93 5.69 17.69
CA ASN A 90 -5.25 5.20 16.51
C ASN A 90 -5.24 6.22 15.37
N LEU A 91 -6.36 6.89 15.10
CA LEU A 91 -6.43 7.95 14.08
C LEU A 91 -5.56 9.15 14.47
N GLU A 92 -5.58 9.54 15.75
CA GLU A 92 -4.75 10.63 16.27
C GLU A 92 -3.25 10.40 16.05
N MET A 93 -2.79 9.14 16.12
CA MET A 93 -1.40 8.79 15.80
C MET A 93 -1.01 9.05 14.35
N GLY A 94 -1.99 9.12 13.43
CA GLY A 94 -1.77 9.55 12.03
C GLY A 94 -1.59 11.06 11.87
N ASN A 95 -2.00 11.87 12.87
CA ASN A 95 -1.99 13.33 12.79
C ASN A 95 -0.63 13.93 13.15
N ARG A 96 0.28 13.96 12.19
CA ARG A 96 1.68 14.40 12.40
C ARG A 96 1.87 15.90 12.51
N LYS A 97 0.96 16.70 11.93
CA LYS A 97 1.12 18.15 11.83
C LYS A 97 0.46 18.92 12.99
N LYS A 98 -0.04 18.26 14.04
CA LYS A 98 -0.86 18.88 15.11
C LYS A 98 -1.98 19.78 14.53
N MET A 99 -2.43 19.47 13.32
CA MET A 99 -3.57 20.16 12.71
C MET A 99 -4.80 19.96 13.60
N LYS A 100 -5.78 20.89 13.54
CA LYS A 100 -7.07 20.69 14.19
C LYS A 100 -7.52 19.26 13.90
N LYS A 101 -7.87 18.52 14.97
CA LYS A 101 -8.34 17.13 14.87
C LYS A 101 -9.64 17.11 14.07
N ASN A 102 -9.52 17.03 12.76
CA ASN A 102 -10.65 16.84 11.87
C ASN A 102 -10.49 15.49 11.19
N PHE A 103 -11.35 14.55 11.54
CA PHE A 103 -11.42 13.21 10.98
C PHE A 103 -12.60 13.03 10.05
N ASP A 104 -13.30 14.13 9.67
CA ASP A 104 -14.55 14.06 8.91
C ASP A 104 -14.35 13.32 7.59
N ASP A 105 -13.29 13.63 6.82
CA ASP A 105 -12.97 12.97 5.56
C ASP A 105 -12.80 11.44 5.76
N VAL A 106 -12.16 11.01 6.86
CA VAL A 106 -11.96 9.59 7.19
C VAL A 106 -13.26 8.96 7.67
N TYR A 107 -14.06 9.68 8.43
CA TYR A 107 -15.36 9.17 8.91
C TYR A 107 -16.41 9.10 7.80
N GLU A 108 -16.29 9.90 6.75
CA GLU A 108 -17.11 9.80 5.55
C GLU A 108 -16.78 8.51 4.79
N LEU A 109 -15.50 8.23 4.58
CA LEU A 109 -15.05 6.98 3.93
C LEU A 109 -15.33 5.75 4.81
N PHE A 110 -15.19 5.86 6.12
CA PHE A 110 -15.29 4.76 7.07
C PHE A 110 -16.24 5.09 8.22
N PRO A 111 -17.58 5.13 8.01
CA PRO A 111 -18.55 5.51 9.05
C PRO A 111 -18.48 4.64 10.31
N ILE A 112 -18.08 3.37 10.17
CA ILE A 112 -17.90 2.44 11.28
C ILE A 112 -16.86 2.93 12.29
N LEU A 113 -15.83 3.65 11.85
CA LEU A 113 -14.79 4.19 12.71
C LEU A 113 -15.33 5.31 13.62
N LYS A 114 -16.24 6.14 13.08
CA LYS A 114 -16.94 7.16 13.85
C LYS A 114 -17.87 6.54 14.90
N LYS A 115 -18.65 5.55 14.47
CA LYS A 115 -19.63 4.87 15.33
C LYS A 115 -18.99 4.16 16.51
N ARG A 116 -17.77 3.64 16.34
CA ARG A 116 -17.05 2.83 17.33
C ARG A 116 -15.78 3.52 17.87
N ASN A 117 -15.68 4.85 17.75
CA ASN A 117 -14.47 5.62 17.99
C ASN A 117 -13.81 5.39 19.36
N ASN A 118 -14.62 5.12 20.41
CA ASN A 118 -14.14 4.87 21.77
C ASN A 118 -13.78 3.40 22.06
N GLU A 119 -14.05 2.49 21.11
CA GLU A 119 -13.70 1.08 21.29
C GLU A 119 -12.21 0.83 21.05
N LYS A 120 -11.66 -0.21 21.69
CA LYS A 120 -10.28 -0.63 21.46
C LYS A 120 -10.16 -1.32 20.09
N ALA A 121 -9.11 -0.98 19.34
CA ALA A 121 -8.86 -1.54 18.02
C ALA A 121 -8.66 -3.07 18.02
N GLY A 122 -8.25 -3.65 19.15
CA GLY A 122 -8.16 -5.09 19.33
C GLY A 122 -9.48 -5.85 19.17
N ASN A 123 -10.62 -5.18 19.37
CA ASN A 123 -11.97 -5.76 19.26
C ASN A 123 -12.52 -5.75 17.82
N LEU A 124 -11.79 -5.19 16.88
CA LEU A 124 -12.20 -5.10 15.48
C LEU A 124 -12.03 -6.43 14.74
N SER A 125 -12.89 -6.67 13.75
CA SER A 125 -12.64 -7.70 12.74
C SER A 125 -11.40 -7.38 11.89
N GLY A 126 -10.90 -8.35 11.12
CA GLY A 126 -9.77 -8.12 10.19
C GLY A 126 -10.00 -6.95 9.24
N GLY A 127 -11.13 -6.95 8.54
CA GLY A 127 -11.50 -5.87 7.61
C GLY A 127 -11.63 -4.50 8.30
N GLN A 128 -12.27 -4.45 9.48
CA GLN A 128 -12.38 -3.22 10.25
C GLN A 128 -11.02 -2.69 10.72
N ARG A 129 -10.09 -3.59 11.11
CA ARG A 129 -8.71 -3.20 11.41
C ARG A 129 -8.01 -2.61 10.19
N GLN A 130 -8.25 -3.19 9.01
CA GLN A 130 -7.68 -2.68 7.77
C GLN A 130 -8.24 -1.29 7.42
N MET A 131 -9.56 -1.07 7.57
CA MET A 131 -10.17 0.26 7.40
C MET A 131 -9.57 1.28 8.38
N LEU A 132 -9.33 0.89 9.63
CA LEU A 132 -8.67 1.76 10.61
C LEU A 132 -7.23 2.10 10.20
N ALA A 133 -6.48 1.13 9.67
CA ALA A 133 -5.11 1.36 9.19
C ALA A 133 -5.07 2.30 7.98
N LEU A 134 -5.99 2.12 7.02
CA LEU A 134 -6.19 3.02 5.88
C LEU A 134 -6.57 4.42 6.36
N GLY A 135 -7.59 4.53 7.23
CA GLY A 135 -8.04 5.80 7.79
C GLY A 135 -6.91 6.55 8.50
N ARG A 136 -6.10 5.85 9.32
CA ARG A 136 -4.95 6.44 10.00
C ARG A 136 -3.91 6.98 9.01
N ALA A 137 -3.64 6.28 7.91
CA ALA A 137 -2.70 6.76 6.90
C ALA A 137 -3.23 8.01 6.17
N LEU A 138 -4.55 8.11 5.95
CA LEU A 138 -5.20 9.23 5.28
C LEU A 138 -5.25 10.51 6.12
N ILE A 139 -5.15 10.43 7.46
CA ILE A 139 -5.13 11.62 8.33
C ILE A 139 -4.02 12.60 7.96
N SER A 140 -2.88 12.10 7.48
CA SER A 140 -1.77 12.96 7.03
C SER A 140 -2.00 13.59 5.65
N LYS A 141 -3.13 13.32 4.99
CA LYS A 141 -3.48 13.76 3.62
C LYS A 141 -2.35 13.44 2.63
N PRO A 142 -2.01 12.16 2.45
CA PRO A 142 -0.92 11.78 1.54
C PRO A 142 -1.32 12.01 0.07
N GLU A 143 -0.35 12.37 -0.76
CA GLU A 143 -0.51 12.40 -2.23
C GLU A 143 -0.38 10.99 -2.82
N ILE A 144 0.42 10.15 -2.16
CA ILE A 144 0.70 8.77 -2.57
C ILE A 144 0.51 7.84 -1.37
N LEU A 145 -0.22 6.75 -1.56
CA LEU A 145 -0.44 5.72 -0.56
C LEU A 145 0.15 4.39 -1.02
N LEU A 146 1.06 3.85 -0.23
CA LEU A 146 1.66 2.53 -0.44
C LEU A 146 0.96 1.51 0.46
N LEU A 147 0.46 0.41 -0.13
CA LEU A 147 -0.30 -0.63 0.55
C LEU A 147 0.43 -1.98 0.40
N ASP A 148 0.79 -2.59 1.52
CA ASP A 148 1.50 -3.87 1.56
C ASP A 148 0.52 -4.99 1.95
N GLU A 149 0.04 -5.75 0.97
CA GLU A 149 -0.91 -6.86 1.07
C GLU A 149 -2.14 -6.54 1.95
N PRO A 150 -2.92 -5.48 1.63
CA PRO A 150 -4.01 -5.03 2.46
C PRO A 150 -5.17 -6.05 2.61
N SER A 151 -5.27 -7.03 1.72
CA SER A 151 -6.31 -8.07 1.77
C SER A 151 -5.86 -9.36 2.47
N ALA A 152 -4.59 -9.46 2.90
CA ALA A 152 -4.05 -10.69 3.43
C ALA A 152 -4.77 -11.17 4.69
N GLY A 153 -5.19 -12.44 4.69
CA GLY A 153 -5.84 -13.08 5.84
C GLY A 153 -7.27 -12.61 6.14
N LEU A 154 -7.90 -11.86 5.23
CA LEU A 154 -9.28 -11.42 5.37
C LEU A 154 -10.27 -12.44 4.82
N SER A 155 -11.51 -12.41 5.32
CA SER A 155 -12.62 -13.14 4.72
C SER A 155 -12.99 -12.56 3.35
N PRO A 156 -13.61 -13.34 2.43
CA PRO A 156 -13.94 -12.85 1.08
C PRO A 156 -14.71 -11.53 1.07
N GLY A 157 -15.75 -11.38 1.89
CA GLY A 157 -16.52 -10.13 1.95
C GLY A 157 -15.69 -8.94 2.45
N ALA A 158 -14.77 -9.17 3.42
CA ALA A 158 -13.88 -8.11 3.89
C ALA A 158 -12.81 -7.72 2.85
N VAL A 159 -12.41 -8.66 1.99
CA VAL A 159 -11.54 -8.37 0.84
C VAL A 159 -12.23 -7.39 -0.10
N ASP A 160 -13.49 -7.64 -0.47
CA ASP A 160 -14.25 -6.76 -1.34
C ASP A 160 -14.40 -5.36 -0.76
N GLU A 161 -14.78 -5.24 0.53
CA GLU A 161 -14.89 -3.95 1.23
C GLU A 161 -13.56 -3.17 1.23
N VAL A 162 -12.42 -3.84 1.40
CA VAL A 162 -11.10 -3.21 1.37
C VAL A 162 -10.75 -2.71 -0.03
N PHE A 163 -10.99 -3.50 -1.08
CA PHE A 163 -10.73 -3.08 -2.45
C PHE A 163 -11.64 -1.93 -2.89
N GLU A 164 -12.93 -1.95 -2.51
CA GLU A 164 -13.85 -0.83 -2.72
C GLU A 164 -13.34 0.44 -2.03
N SER A 165 -12.88 0.32 -0.78
CA SER A 165 -12.30 1.45 -0.05
C SER A 165 -11.06 2.02 -0.75
N ILE A 166 -10.20 1.17 -1.31
CA ILE A 166 -9.01 1.59 -2.07
C ILE A 166 -9.42 2.39 -3.32
N VAL A 167 -10.45 1.96 -4.02
CA VAL A 167 -10.99 2.69 -5.19
C VAL A 167 -11.54 4.05 -4.77
N GLU A 168 -12.30 4.14 -3.67
CA GLU A 168 -12.83 5.41 -3.18
C GLU A 168 -11.72 6.37 -2.74
N ILE A 169 -10.68 5.86 -2.06
CA ILE A 169 -9.49 6.65 -1.72
C ILE A 169 -8.83 7.21 -2.99
N ASN A 170 -8.68 6.40 -4.03
CA ASN A 170 -8.10 6.88 -5.29
C ASN A 170 -8.96 7.95 -5.96
N LYS A 171 -10.29 7.79 -5.96
CA LYS A 171 -11.22 8.80 -6.49
C LYS A 171 -11.10 10.16 -5.77
N SER A 172 -10.66 10.18 -4.52
CA SER A 172 -10.37 11.43 -3.79
C SER A 172 -9.06 12.12 -4.23
N GLY A 173 -8.33 11.55 -5.22
CA GLY A 173 -7.11 12.11 -5.81
C GLY A 173 -5.81 11.52 -5.28
N VAL A 174 -5.87 10.53 -4.40
CA VAL A 174 -4.67 9.84 -3.87
C VAL A 174 -4.16 8.81 -4.88
N SER A 175 -2.89 8.89 -5.27
CA SER A 175 -2.24 7.87 -6.11
C SER A 175 -1.90 6.64 -5.24
N ILE A 176 -2.09 5.44 -5.75
CA ILE A 176 -1.96 4.22 -4.95
C ILE A 176 -0.98 3.24 -5.61
N LEU A 177 0.00 2.80 -4.85
CA LEU A 177 0.84 1.65 -5.18
C LEU A 177 0.48 0.51 -4.22
N ILE A 178 -0.13 -0.54 -4.76
CA ILE A 178 -0.56 -1.70 -4.00
C ILE A 178 0.31 -2.91 -4.33
N VAL A 179 0.81 -3.57 -3.31
CA VAL A 179 1.41 -4.89 -3.41
C VAL A 179 0.38 -5.90 -2.94
N GLU A 180 0.12 -6.93 -3.74
CA GLU A 180 -0.92 -7.92 -3.42
C GLU A 180 -0.54 -9.35 -3.83
N GLN A 181 -1.07 -10.30 -3.06
CA GLN A 181 -1.07 -11.70 -3.41
C GLN A 181 -2.36 -12.07 -4.17
N ASN A 182 -3.48 -11.41 -3.87
CA ASN A 182 -4.72 -11.52 -4.65
C ASN A 182 -4.59 -10.74 -5.96
N ALA A 183 -3.83 -11.34 -6.88
CA ALA A 183 -3.39 -10.68 -8.09
C ALA A 183 -4.56 -10.28 -9.00
N ARG A 184 -5.55 -11.18 -9.17
CA ARG A 184 -6.74 -10.92 -10.01
C ARG A 184 -7.49 -9.69 -9.52
N ARG A 185 -7.88 -9.68 -8.23
CA ARG A 185 -8.66 -8.59 -7.65
C ARG A 185 -7.91 -7.26 -7.68
N SER A 186 -6.60 -7.32 -7.44
CA SER A 186 -5.73 -6.14 -7.48
C SER A 186 -5.63 -5.54 -8.89
N LEU A 187 -5.45 -6.37 -9.92
CA LEU A 187 -5.38 -5.92 -11.31
C LEU A 187 -6.73 -5.38 -11.82
N GLU A 188 -7.88 -5.91 -11.33
CA GLU A 188 -9.22 -5.44 -11.71
C GLU A 188 -9.42 -3.96 -11.40
N ILE A 189 -8.86 -3.46 -10.29
CA ILE A 189 -8.99 -2.06 -9.89
C ILE A 189 -7.84 -1.18 -10.39
N SER A 190 -6.81 -1.75 -11.01
CA SER A 190 -5.59 -1.03 -11.34
C SER A 190 -5.57 -0.52 -12.76
N ASN A 191 -5.04 0.69 -12.95
CA ASN A 191 -4.72 1.24 -14.27
C ASN A 191 -3.60 0.43 -14.92
N ARG A 192 -2.54 0.12 -14.15
CA ARG A 192 -1.37 -0.65 -14.60
C ARG A 192 -0.94 -1.65 -13.55
N GLY A 193 -0.26 -2.69 -14.01
CA GLY A 193 0.34 -3.70 -13.16
C GLY A 193 1.79 -3.99 -13.53
N TYR A 194 2.53 -4.44 -12.53
CA TYR A 194 3.87 -5.00 -12.68
C TYR A 194 3.89 -6.39 -12.04
N VAL A 195 4.36 -7.37 -12.77
CA VAL A 195 4.60 -8.71 -12.24
C VAL A 195 6.05 -8.78 -11.81
N LEU A 196 6.29 -8.96 -10.52
CA LEU A 196 7.61 -9.19 -9.96
C LEU A 196 7.89 -10.68 -9.85
N ASP A 197 9.06 -11.09 -10.32
CA ASP A 197 9.61 -12.41 -10.09
C ASP A 197 11.11 -12.32 -9.78
N GLN A 198 11.57 -13.02 -8.75
CA GLN A 198 12.98 -13.06 -8.30
C GLN A 198 13.65 -11.67 -8.24
N GLY A 199 12.92 -10.67 -7.76
CA GLY A 199 13.40 -9.30 -7.58
C GLY A 199 13.56 -8.49 -8.86
N ARG A 200 12.87 -8.87 -9.95
CA ARG A 200 12.88 -8.18 -11.25
C ARG A 200 11.47 -8.07 -11.81
N ASN A 201 11.28 -7.15 -12.74
CA ASN A 201 10.05 -7.10 -13.54
C ASN A 201 10.04 -8.26 -14.53
N ALA A 202 9.04 -9.14 -14.41
CA ALA A 202 8.78 -10.20 -15.40
C ALA A 202 7.84 -9.71 -16.50
N TYR A 203 6.74 -9.03 -16.11
CA TYR A 203 5.76 -8.44 -17.01
C TYR A 203 5.34 -7.06 -16.50
N SER A 204 4.87 -6.23 -17.41
CA SER A 204 4.22 -4.94 -17.08
C SER A 204 3.25 -4.55 -18.19
N GLY A 205 2.16 -3.90 -17.85
CA GLY A 205 1.14 -3.46 -18.81
C GLY A 205 -0.07 -2.84 -18.13
N LEU A 206 -1.12 -2.58 -18.90
CA LEU A 206 -2.39 -2.16 -18.35
C LEU A 206 -2.99 -3.31 -17.52
N GLY A 207 -3.67 -2.98 -16.41
CA GLY A 207 -4.26 -3.99 -15.55
C GLY A 207 -5.17 -4.96 -16.31
N LYS A 208 -6.01 -4.44 -17.21
CA LYS A 208 -6.89 -5.24 -18.07
C LYS A 208 -6.14 -6.14 -19.06
N GLU A 209 -4.99 -5.71 -19.57
CA GLU A 209 -4.16 -6.52 -20.46
C GLU A 209 -3.54 -7.69 -19.71
N LEU A 210 -2.96 -7.44 -18.53
CA LEU A 210 -2.37 -8.48 -17.70
C LEU A 210 -3.39 -9.52 -17.21
N LEU A 211 -4.64 -9.10 -16.98
CA LEU A 211 -5.73 -10.03 -16.63
C LEU A 211 -6.07 -11.03 -17.74
N ASN A 212 -5.77 -10.68 -19.00
CA ASN A 212 -6.09 -11.49 -20.18
C ASN A 212 -4.83 -12.10 -20.83
N ASP A 213 -3.64 -11.79 -20.31
CA ASP A 213 -2.40 -12.38 -20.80
C ASP A 213 -2.30 -13.86 -20.35
N GLU A 214 -2.26 -14.79 -21.30
CA GLU A 214 -2.28 -16.24 -21.02
C GLU A 214 -1.15 -16.67 -20.09
N LYS A 215 0.05 -16.12 -20.26
CA LYS A 215 1.22 -16.45 -19.43
C LYS A 215 1.08 -15.87 -18.02
N VAL A 216 0.59 -14.64 -17.90
CA VAL A 216 0.35 -14.02 -16.59
C VAL A 216 -0.75 -14.78 -15.84
N VAL A 217 -1.82 -15.15 -16.53
CA VAL A 217 -2.91 -15.94 -15.95
C VAL A 217 -2.40 -17.31 -15.48
N GLU A 218 -1.67 -18.02 -16.32
CA GLU A 218 -1.17 -19.37 -16.01
C GLU A 218 -0.18 -19.35 -14.82
N LEU A 219 0.76 -18.40 -14.80
CA LEU A 219 1.87 -18.39 -13.86
C LEU A 219 1.58 -17.65 -12.55
N TYR A 220 0.70 -16.63 -12.56
CA TYR A 220 0.58 -15.70 -11.43
C TYR A 220 -0.85 -15.44 -10.95
N LEU A 221 -1.90 -15.71 -11.75
CA LEU A 221 -3.28 -15.44 -11.33
C LEU A 221 -4.02 -16.68 -10.79
N GLY A 222 -3.47 -17.87 -11.02
CA GLY A 222 -4.13 -19.13 -10.70
C GLY A 222 -5.33 -19.41 -11.63
N LYS A 223 -5.68 -20.68 -11.79
CA LYS A 223 -6.89 -21.09 -12.52
C LYS A 223 -8.13 -20.85 -11.68
#